data_22b04f8698a00dd35c1b84d5738e4d1e
#
_entry.id   22b04f8698a00dd35c1b84d5738e4d1e
#
_cell.length_a   1.000
_cell.length_b   1.000
_cell.length_c   1.000
_cell.angle_alpha   90.00
_cell.angle_beta   90.00
_cell.angle_gamma   90.00
#
_symmetry.space_group_name_H-M   'P 1'
#
loop_
_entity.id
_entity.type
_entity.pdbx_description
1 polymer ?
#
loop_
_entity_poly.entity_id
_entity_poly.type
_entity_poly.pdbx_seq_one_letter_code
_entity_poly.pdbx_strand_id
1 'polypeptide(L)'
;MSSIDYVQALGAGAGFDTKKIVEALVNAEKVPQESRIKSKISEAEDKISGLGKAVSILNVVKDAASRLNDEKDFKTFAVSNSQTNAFSAASTSSARAGSNNISVTQIAQEQRSVSNAFASETSKFNSGTITLSLTVGSTTTSTTDITVADASLKGTVTAINSANLGITAEIVDTGSTTNRYRIQLIGETGSEKAFSLTSSDSAISFSSVQSASDAQLNVNGIDFIRSSNVIDDVLTGVSLTLNTATDGTANLNIS
;
A
#
# COMPACT_ATOMS: atom_id res chain seq x y z
N MET A 1 -30.40 11.61 -71.56
CA MET A 1 -31.86 11.45 -71.54
C MET A 1 -32.36 12.13 -70.27
N SER A 2 -33.03 13.27 -70.46
CA SER A 2 -33.59 14.04 -69.34
C SER A 2 -34.77 13.27 -68.76
N SER A 3 -34.68 12.82 -67.50
CA SER A 3 -35.82 12.24 -66.76
C SER A 3 -36.85 13.39 -66.58
N ILE A 4 -37.95 13.27 -67.25
CA ILE A 4 -39.09 14.17 -67.04
C ILE A 4 -39.61 13.89 -65.66
N ASP A 5 -39.54 14.88 -64.78
CA ASP A 5 -40.13 14.84 -63.44
C ASP A 5 -41.65 14.94 -63.54
N TYR A 6 -42.30 13.83 -63.64
CA TYR A 6 -43.76 13.74 -63.82
C TYR A 6 -44.54 14.35 -62.66
N VAL A 7 -43.92 14.48 -61.49
CA VAL A 7 -44.50 15.06 -60.25
C VAL A 7 -44.63 16.59 -60.44
N GLN A 8 -43.61 17.20 -61.10
CA GLN A 8 -43.63 18.63 -61.39
C GLN A 8 -44.57 18.99 -62.57
N ALA A 9 -44.74 18.05 -63.54
CA ALA A 9 -45.65 18.24 -64.69
C ALA A 9 -47.13 18.15 -64.30
N LEU A 10 -47.49 17.38 -63.28
CA LEU A 10 -48.88 17.27 -62.76
C LEU A 10 -49.31 18.52 -61.98
N GLY A 11 -48.38 19.32 -61.48
CA GLY A 11 -48.65 20.55 -60.69
C GLY A 11 -48.82 21.83 -61.55
N ALA A 12 -48.43 21.80 -62.85
CA ALA A 12 -48.37 22.97 -63.70
C ALA A 12 -49.74 23.32 -64.31
N GLY A 13 -50.74 23.57 -63.51
CA GLY A 13 -52.06 24.00 -64.00
C GLY A 13 -53.15 24.25 -62.99
N ALA A 14 -52.99 23.78 -61.78
CA ALA A 14 -54.02 23.86 -60.76
C ALA A 14 -53.62 24.60 -59.45
N GLY A 15 -52.41 25.16 -59.40
CA GLY A 15 -51.95 25.89 -58.19
C GLY A 15 -51.71 25.01 -56.98
N PHE A 16 -51.75 23.69 -57.16
CA PHE A 16 -51.53 22.74 -56.07
C PHE A 16 -50.05 22.31 -55.97
N ASP A 17 -49.44 22.57 -54.86
CA ASP A 17 -48.08 22.06 -54.52
C ASP A 17 -48.16 20.54 -54.17
N THR A 18 -48.09 19.72 -55.22
CA THR A 18 -48.22 18.26 -55.14
C THR A 18 -47.15 17.67 -54.19
N LYS A 19 -46.00 18.32 -54.13
CA LYS A 19 -44.88 17.84 -53.22
C LYS A 19 -45.27 18.02 -51.76
N LYS A 20 -45.85 19.17 -51.40
CA LYS A 20 -46.36 19.41 -50.05
C LYS A 20 -47.52 18.49 -49.66
N ILE A 21 -48.39 18.15 -50.62
CA ILE A 21 -49.50 17.22 -50.39
C ILE A 21 -48.96 15.81 -50.14
N VAL A 22 -48.01 15.34 -50.93
CA VAL A 22 -47.37 14.03 -50.73
C VAL A 22 -46.63 13.97 -49.41
N GLU A 23 -45.85 15.02 -49.07
CA GLU A 23 -45.16 15.13 -47.78
C GLU A 23 -46.14 15.15 -46.61
N ALA A 24 -47.26 15.87 -46.72
CA ALA A 24 -48.28 15.91 -45.70
C ALA A 24 -48.96 14.55 -45.49
N LEU A 25 -49.27 13.82 -46.58
CA LEU A 25 -49.84 12.47 -46.53
C LEU A 25 -48.89 11.46 -45.93
N VAL A 26 -47.62 11.47 -46.35
CA VAL A 26 -46.60 10.59 -45.81
C VAL A 26 -46.38 10.88 -44.32
N ASN A 27 -46.31 12.16 -43.94
CA ASN A 27 -46.14 12.53 -42.55
C ASN A 27 -47.38 12.18 -41.70
N ALA A 28 -48.58 12.29 -42.22
CA ALA A 28 -49.82 11.91 -41.51
C ALA A 28 -49.84 10.42 -41.17
N GLU A 29 -49.26 9.57 -41.99
CA GLU A 29 -49.17 8.13 -41.73
C GLU A 29 -47.92 7.78 -40.90
N LYS A 30 -46.77 8.40 -41.15
CA LYS A 30 -45.50 8.09 -40.55
C LYS A 30 -45.37 8.60 -39.10
N VAL A 31 -45.80 9.86 -38.85
CA VAL A 31 -45.66 10.50 -37.52
C VAL A 31 -46.37 9.73 -36.40
N PRO A 32 -47.61 9.26 -36.55
CA PRO A 32 -48.25 8.45 -35.48
C PRO A 32 -47.53 7.13 -35.21
N GLN A 33 -47.01 6.48 -36.26
CA GLN A 33 -46.29 5.19 -36.10
C GLN A 33 -44.93 5.42 -35.41
N GLU A 34 -44.19 6.44 -35.82
CA GLU A 34 -42.94 6.83 -35.13
C GLU A 34 -43.16 7.20 -33.67
N SER A 35 -44.22 7.97 -33.38
CA SER A 35 -44.58 8.32 -32.01
C SER A 35 -44.89 7.08 -31.15
N ARG A 36 -45.66 6.14 -31.69
CA ARG A 36 -45.98 4.87 -30.99
C ARG A 36 -44.74 4.02 -30.75
N ILE A 37 -43.80 3.95 -31.68
CA ILE A 37 -42.53 3.22 -31.52
C ILE A 37 -41.65 3.93 -30.49
N LYS A 38 -41.51 5.26 -30.56
CA LYS A 38 -40.75 6.03 -29.56
C LYS A 38 -41.30 5.86 -28.14
N SER A 39 -42.63 5.90 -27.98
CA SER A 39 -43.28 5.63 -26.67
C SER A 39 -42.95 4.26 -26.16
N LYS A 40 -43.03 3.20 -27.01
CA LYS A 40 -42.69 1.84 -26.62
C LYS A 40 -41.19 1.68 -26.23
N ILE A 41 -40.31 2.36 -26.95
CA ILE A 41 -38.87 2.38 -26.64
C ILE A 41 -38.69 3.03 -25.26
N SER A 42 -39.25 4.22 -25.03
CA SER A 42 -39.16 4.91 -23.74
C SER A 42 -39.71 4.07 -22.58
N GLU A 43 -40.87 3.42 -22.77
CA GLU A 43 -41.42 2.51 -21.76
C GLU A 43 -40.51 1.31 -21.48
N ALA A 44 -39.82 0.78 -22.50
CA ALA A 44 -38.87 -0.30 -22.33
C ALA A 44 -37.60 0.16 -21.60
N GLU A 45 -37.09 1.33 -21.95
CA GLU A 45 -35.93 1.97 -21.29
C GLU A 45 -36.23 2.28 -19.82
N ASP A 46 -37.42 2.80 -19.51
CA ASP A 46 -37.86 3.06 -18.13
C ASP A 46 -37.96 1.77 -17.32
N LYS A 47 -38.49 0.69 -17.91
CA LYS A 47 -38.53 -0.63 -17.28
C LYS A 47 -37.15 -1.21 -17.02
N ILE A 48 -36.24 -1.11 -18.01
CA ILE A 48 -34.84 -1.57 -17.87
C ILE A 48 -34.15 -0.77 -16.77
N SER A 49 -34.28 0.56 -16.78
CA SER A 49 -33.74 1.43 -15.73
C SER A 49 -34.30 1.11 -14.35
N GLY A 50 -35.62 0.89 -14.25
CA GLY A 50 -36.29 0.50 -13.01
C GLY A 50 -35.81 -0.85 -12.47
N LEU A 51 -35.66 -1.84 -13.34
CA LEU A 51 -35.12 -3.15 -12.98
C LEU A 51 -33.65 -3.06 -12.57
N GLY A 52 -32.84 -2.26 -13.27
CA GLY A 52 -31.45 -2.00 -12.92
C GLY A 52 -31.31 -1.40 -11.52
N LYS A 53 -32.16 -0.42 -11.18
CA LYS A 53 -32.20 0.16 -9.82
C LYS A 53 -32.62 -0.88 -8.77
N ALA A 54 -33.63 -1.71 -9.06
CA ALA A 54 -34.08 -2.77 -8.15
C ALA A 54 -32.96 -3.80 -7.88
N VAL A 55 -32.24 -4.24 -8.92
CA VAL A 55 -31.09 -5.14 -8.79
C VAL A 55 -29.98 -4.50 -7.96
N SER A 56 -29.69 -3.22 -8.19
CA SER A 56 -28.69 -2.48 -7.40
C SER A 56 -29.04 -2.43 -5.92
N ILE A 57 -30.31 -2.13 -5.58
CA ILE A 57 -30.77 -2.12 -4.19
C ILE A 57 -30.71 -3.51 -3.56
N LEU A 58 -31.12 -4.55 -4.30
CA LEU A 58 -31.04 -5.93 -3.83
C LEU A 58 -29.60 -6.37 -3.57
N ASN A 59 -28.63 -5.93 -4.39
CA ASN A 59 -27.21 -6.20 -4.15
C ASN A 59 -26.73 -5.52 -2.87
N VAL A 60 -27.14 -4.27 -2.60
CA VAL A 60 -26.79 -3.58 -1.34
C VAL A 60 -27.36 -4.34 -0.13
N VAL A 61 -28.60 -4.81 -0.21
CA VAL A 61 -29.23 -5.64 0.87
C VAL A 61 -28.51 -6.97 1.01
N LYS A 62 -28.19 -7.64 -0.08
CA LYS A 62 -27.40 -8.87 -0.08
C LYS A 62 -26.05 -8.68 0.58
N ASP A 63 -25.31 -7.61 0.21
CA ASP A 63 -23.99 -7.31 0.77
C ASP A 63 -24.08 -6.97 2.27
N ALA A 64 -25.12 -6.25 2.68
CA ALA A 64 -25.40 -5.99 4.09
C ALA A 64 -25.72 -7.27 4.87
N ALA A 65 -26.57 -8.14 4.30
CA ALA A 65 -26.92 -9.42 4.92
C ALA A 65 -25.75 -10.40 4.98
N SER A 66 -24.85 -10.38 3.96
CA SER A 66 -23.67 -11.24 3.96
C SER A 66 -22.64 -10.85 5.03
N ARG A 67 -22.68 -9.62 5.55
CA ARG A 67 -21.87 -9.17 6.70
C ARG A 67 -22.43 -9.64 8.05
N LEU A 68 -23.60 -10.22 8.08
CA LEU A 68 -24.28 -10.65 9.31
C LEU A 68 -24.57 -12.16 9.29
N ASN A 69 -23.94 -12.93 8.42
CA ASN A 69 -24.24 -14.35 8.25
C ASN A 69 -23.33 -15.28 9.06
N ASP A 70 -22.31 -14.73 9.75
CA ASP A 70 -21.35 -15.49 10.54
C ASP A 70 -21.40 -15.02 12.01
N GLU A 71 -21.29 -15.94 12.96
CA GLU A 71 -21.18 -15.64 14.40
C GLU A 71 -19.99 -14.68 14.69
N LYS A 72 -18.94 -14.72 13.86
CA LYS A 72 -17.78 -13.84 13.98
C LYS A 72 -18.08 -12.38 13.69
N ASP A 73 -19.10 -12.10 12.87
CA ASP A 73 -19.51 -10.73 12.51
C ASP A 73 -20.17 -10.00 13.69
N PHE A 74 -20.64 -10.74 14.69
CA PHE A 74 -21.22 -10.21 15.93
C PHE A 74 -20.21 -10.14 17.09
N LYS A 75 -19.01 -10.75 16.95
CA LYS A 75 -17.97 -10.73 17.98
C LYS A 75 -17.02 -9.57 17.73
N THR A 76 -17.35 -8.40 18.25
CA THR A 76 -16.45 -7.26 18.30
C THR A 76 -15.94 -7.08 19.73
N PHE A 77 -14.63 -6.99 19.89
CA PHE A 77 -14.02 -6.74 21.17
C PHE A 77 -13.45 -5.32 21.22
N ALA A 78 -13.82 -4.58 22.25
CA ALA A 78 -13.17 -3.31 22.54
C ALA A 78 -11.86 -3.56 23.28
N VAL A 79 -10.83 -2.81 22.94
CA VAL A 79 -9.53 -2.90 23.60
C VAL A 79 -9.22 -1.57 24.24
N SER A 80 -8.87 -1.58 25.52
CA SER A 80 -8.38 -0.42 26.25
C SER A 80 -7.06 -0.73 26.93
N ASN A 81 -6.16 0.24 26.93
CA ASN A 81 -4.80 0.13 27.41
C ASN A 81 -4.48 1.31 28.33
N SER A 82 -3.87 1.04 29.48
CA SER A 82 -3.53 2.07 30.47
C SER A 82 -2.33 2.93 30.09
N GLN A 83 -1.53 2.52 29.08
CA GLN A 83 -0.34 3.23 28.59
C GLN A 83 -0.33 3.30 27.07
N THR A 84 -1.25 4.07 26.49
CA THR A 84 -1.45 4.17 25.03
C THR A 84 -0.24 4.70 24.25
N ASN A 85 0.65 5.43 24.92
CA ASN A 85 1.90 5.89 24.31
C ASN A 85 2.93 4.76 24.17
N ALA A 86 2.91 3.77 25.06
CA ALA A 86 3.87 2.67 25.06
C ALA A 86 3.56 1.62 23.99
N PHE A 87 2.30 1.27 23.87
CA PHE A 87 1.84 0.34 22.83
C PHE A 87 0.38 0.58 22.47
N SER A 88 -0.03 0.10 21.32
CA SER A 88 -1.44 -0.03 20.93
C SER A 88 -1.79 -1.50 20.72
N ALA A 89 -3.09 -1.81 20.81
CA ALA A 89 -3.58 -3.15 20.58
C ALA A 89 -4.82 -3.12 19.71
N ALA A 90 -4.93 -4.09 18.80
CA ALA A 90 -6.10 -4.33 17.98
C ALA A 90 -6.59 -5.75 18.20
N SER A 91 -7.91 -5.92 18.33
CA SER A 91 -8.53 -7.24 18.53
C SER A 91 -9.23 -7.72 17.26
N THR A 92 -9.29 -9.02 17.09
CA THR A 92 -10.11 -9.71 16.09
C THR A 92 -11.28 -10.40 16.76
N SER A 93 -12.20 -10.96 15.98
CA SER A 93 -13.33 -11.76 16.48
C SER A 93 -12.92 -13.04 17.26
N SER A 94 -11.66 -13.45 17.17
CA SER A 94 -11.10 -14.58 17.93
C SER A 94 -10.50 -14.20 19.29
N ALA A 95 -10.47 -12.91 19.62
CA ALA A 95 -10.00 -12.44 20.92
C ALA A 95 -10.85 -12.99 22.06
N ARG A 96 -10.28 -13.01 23.25
CA ARG A 96 -10.98 -13.40 24.50
C ARG A 96 -11.05 -12.21 25.43
N ALA A 97 -12.24 -11.94 25.95
CA ALA A 97 -12.42 -10.92 26.97
C ALA A 97 -11.60 -11.25 28.22
N GLY A 98 -10.99 -10.24 28.77
CA GLY A 98 -10.14 -10.38 29.98
C GLY A 98 -9.17 -9.22 30.14
N SER A 99 -8.51 -9.20 31.31
CA SER A 99 -7.48 -8.21 31.61
C SER A 99 -6.11 -8.89 31.56
N ASN A 100 -5.16 -8.25 30.87
CA ASN A 100 -3.80 -8.73 30.68
C ASN A 100 -2.80 -7.69 31.20
N ASN A 101 -1.82 -8.14 31.94
CA ASN A 101 -0.72 -7.32 32.42
C ASN A 101 0.42 -7.39 31.40
N ILE A 102 0.84 -6.23 30.88
CA ILE A 102 1.88 -6.13 29.85
C ILE A 102 2.99 -5.20 30.37
N SER A 103 4.22 -5.65 30.28
CA SER A 103 5.41 -4.85 30.54
C SER A 103 6.34 -4.95 29.35
N VAL A 104 6.62 -3.85 28.68
CA VAL A 104 7.58 -3.75 27.56
C VAL A 104 8.87 -3.17 28.12
N THR A 105 9.93 -3.95 28.13
CA THR A 105 11.25 -3.51 28.61
C THR A 105 12.09 -2.91 27.50
N GLN A 106 11.89 -3.39 26.26
CA GLN A 106 12.63 -2.94 25.09
C GLN A 106 11.79 -3.14 23.84
N ILE A 107 11.88 -2.21 22.90
CA ILE A 107 11.33 -2.36 21.54
C ILE A 107 12.37 -2.94 20.59
N ALA A 108 11.93 -3.59 19.53
CA ALA A 108 12.82 -4.01 18.45
C ALA A 108 13.37 -2.78 17.70
N GLN A 109 14.66 -2.82 17.40
CA GLN A 109 15.33 -1.76 16.66
C GLN A 109 16.03 -2.33 15.42
N GLU A 110 16.05 -1.55 14.34
CA GLU A 110 16.88 -1.80 13.18
C GLU A 110 18.33 -1.36 13.45
N GLN A 111 19.28 -2.00 12.79
CA GLN A 111 20.65 -1.49 12.76
C GLN A 111 20.73 -0.32 11.79
N ARG A 112 21.48 0.72 12.22
CA ARG A 112 21.90 1.82 11.37
C ARG A 112 23.41 1.90 11.34
N SER A 113 23.97 2.00 10.12
CA SER A 113 25.40 2.15 9.92
C SER A 113 25.66 3.33 8.99
N VAL A 114 26.81 3.97 9.13
CA VAL A 114 27.18 5.13 8.28
C VAL A 114 28.56 4.91 7.70
N SER A 115 28.77 5.44 6.49
CA SER A 115 30.09 5.48 5.88
C SER A 115 30.95 6.60 6.47
N ASN A 116 32.27 6.56 6.22
CA ASN A 116 33.11 7.75 6.29
C ASN A 116 32.57 8.84 5.33
N ALA A 117 33.03 10.09 5.51
CA ALA A 117 32.49 11.25 4.82
C ALA A 117 33.19 11.55 3.51
N PHE A 118 32.48 12.06 2.51
CA PHE A 118 32.94 12.37 1.18
C PHE A 118 32.58 13.81 0.78
N ALA A 119 33.39 14.42 -0.09
CA ALA A 119 33.12 15.76 -0.59
C ALA A 119 32.08 15.81 -1.71
N SER A 120 31.81 14.70 -2.39
CA SER A 120 30.94 14.62 -3.55
C SER A 120 30.15 13.28 -3.56
N GLU A 121 28.93 13.31 -4.03
CA GLU A 121 28.08 12.10 -4.23
C GLU A 121 28.51 11.30 -5.48
N THR A 122 29.02 11.99 -6.49
CA THR A 122 29.28 11.45 -7.83
C THR A 122 30.76 11.26 -8.16
N SER A 123 31.67 11.90 -7.40
CA SER A 123 33.10 11.71 -7.61
C SER A 123 33.49 10.30 -7.19
N LYS A 124 34.21 9.63 -8.07
CA LYS A 124 34.76 8.30 -7.80
C LYS A 124 35.88 8.37 -6.78
N PHE A 125 35.82 7.54 -5.76
CA PHE A 125 36.91 7.32 -4.79
C PHE A 125 37.83 6.18 -5.23
N ASN A 126 37.43 5.37 -6.24
CA ASN A 126 38.25 4.37 -6.91
C ASN A 126 37.93 4.37 -8.41
N SER A 127 38.93 4.10 -9.25
CA SER A 127 38.78 4.04 -10.71
C SER A 127 38.28 2.69 -11.23
N GLY A 128 38.32 1.65 -10.40
CA GLY A 128 37.92 0.28 -10.72
C GLY A 128 36.61 -0.14 -10.06
N THR A 129 36.28 -1.39 -10.28
CA THR A 129 35.19 -2.06 -9.58
C THR A 129 35.65 -2.42 -8.17
N ILE A 130 34.80 -2.20 -7.18
CA ILE A 130 35.01 -2.66 -5.80
C ILE A 130 33.98 -3.71 -5.42
N THR A 131 34.31 -4.50 -4.41
CA THR A 131 33.38 -5.49 -3.82
C THR A 131 33.06 -5.07 -2.38
N LEU A 132 31.78 -5.09 -2.04
CA LEU A 132 31.30 -4.95 -0.68
C LEU A 132 30.82 -6.31 -0.19
N SER A 133 31.38 -6.81 0.89
CA SER A 133 30.97 -8.06 1.52
C SER A 133 30.02 -7.74 2.68
N LEU A 134 28.74 -8.07 2.48
CA LEU A 134 27.68 -7.92 3.45
C LEU A 134 27.54 -9.22 4.24
N THR A 135 27.72 -9.14 5.55
CA THR A 135 27.44 -10.24 6.49
C THR A 135 26.23 -9.86 7.32
N VAL A 136 25.21 -10.71 7.33
CA VAL A 136 23.96 -10.55 8.09
C VAL A 136 23.84 -11.69 9.09
N GLY A 137 23.34 -11.39 10.27
CA GLY A 137 23.10 -12.32 11.37
C GLY A 137 24.02 -12.09 12.55
N SER A 138 23.55 -12.47 13.74
CA SER A 138 24.34 -12.46 14.97
C SER A 138 24.77 -13.86 15.39
N THR A 139 23.88 -14.82 15.35
CA THR A 139 24.11 -16.23 15.70
C THR A 139 24.40 -17.08 14.47
N THR A 140 23.57 -16.91 13.42
CA THR A 140 23.78 -17.56 12.12
C THR A 140 24.11 -16.51 11.09
N THR A 141 25.37 -16.45 10.67
CA THR A 141 25.85 -15.45 9.71
C THR A 141 25.76 -15.94 8.27
N SER A 142 25.33 -15.06 7.39
CA SER A 142 25.37 -15.24 5.93
C SER A 142 26.13 -14.09 5.30
N THR A 143 27.09 -14.39 4.43
CA THR A 143 27.88 -13.38 3.72
C THR A 143 27.56 -13.39 2.24
N THR A 144 27.30 -12.21 1.67
CA THR A 144 27.01 -12.00 0.25
C THR A 144 27.85 -10.86 -0.29
N ASP A 145 28.47 -11.05 -1.44
CA ASP A 145 29.28 -10.05 -2.10
C ASP A 145 28.45 -9.21 -3.07
N ILE A 146 28.60 -7.89 -2.99
CA ILE A 146 27.94 -6.90 -3.84
C ILE A 146 29.02 -6.24 -4.71
N THR A 147 28.87 -6.38 -6.02
CA THR A 147 29.79 -5.74 -6.98
C THR A 147 29.36 -4.30 -7.24
N VAL A 148 30.24 -3.35 -7.01
CA VAL A 148 30.04 -1.92 -7.26
C VAL A 148 30.91 -1.50 -8.45
N ALA A 149 30.30 -1.39 -9.63
CA ALA A 149 31.01 -1.00 -10.86
C ALA A 149 31.32 0.50 -10.92
N ASP A 150 30.51 1.33 -10.28
CA ASP A 150 30.74 2.77 -10.12
C ASP A 150 31.08 3.07 -8.66
N ALA A 151 32.40 3.20 -8.37
CA ALA A 151 32.93 3.48 -7.04
C ALA A 151 32.74 4.96 -6.64
N SER A 152 31.57 5.52 -6.81
CA SER A 152 31.06 6.76 -6.22
C SER A 152 30.03 6.45 -5.11
N LEU A 153 29.66 7.43 -4.28
CA LEU A 153 28.59 7.22 -3.30
C LEU A 153 27.28 6.81 -3.97
N LYS A 154 26.91 7.49 -5.07
CA LYS A 154 25.70 7.21 -5.83
C LYS A 154 25.71 5.79 -6.42
N GLY A 155 26.83 5.37 -7.01
CA GLY A 155 26.97 4.02 -7.55
C GLY A 155 26.93 2.95 -6.46
N THR A 156 27.56 3.20 -5.31
CA THR A 156 27.53 2.32 -4.14
C THR A 156 26.12 2.14 -3.59
N VAL A 157 25.36 3.22 -3.41
CA VAL A 157 23.95 3.17 -2.99
C VAL A 157 23.10 2.39 -3.97
N THR A 158 23.30 2.64 -5.28
CA THR A 158 22.56 1.89 -6.32
C THR A 158 22.88 0.40 -6.26
N ALA A 159 24.12 0.02 -6.10
CA ALA A 159 24.52 -1.40 -6.03
C ALA A 159 23.92 -2.10 -4.81
N ILE A 160 24.00 -1.48 -3.62
CA ILE A 160 23.45 -2.02 -2.37
C ILE A 160 21.93 -2.22 -2.50
N ASN A 161 21.18 -1.20 -2.94
CA ASN A 161 19.73 -1.27 -3.06
C ASN A 161 19.28 -2.28 -4.14
N SER A 162 20.03 -2.39 -5.23
CA SER A 162 19.75 -3.36 -6.30
C SER A 162 19.98 -4.81 -5.87
N ALA A 163 20.84 -5.05 -4.88
CA ALA A 163 21.10 -6.37 -4.34
C ALA A 163 19.93 -6.93 -3.52
N ASN A 164 19.03 -6.07 -3.02
CA ASN A 164 17.81 -6.42 -2.27
C ASN A 164 18.05 -7.43 -1.13
N LEU A 165 19.02 -7.15 -0.28
CA LEU A 165 19.48 -8.03 0.80
C LEU A 165 18.96 -7.64 2.20
N GLY A 166 17.79 -6.96 2.27
CA GLY A 166 17.19 -6.52 3.53
C GLY A 166 17.82 -5.27 4.13
N ILE A 167 18.68 -4.58 3.37
CA ILE A 167 19.32 -3.32 3.78
C ILE A 167 19.00 -2.25 2.74
N THR A 168 18.63 -1.08 3.23
CA THR A 168 18.42 0.12 2.40
C THR A 168 19.57 1.08 2.60
N ALA A 169 20.13 1.59 1.51
CA ALA A 169 21.17 2.59 1.50
C ALA A 169 20.62 3.94 0.99
N GLU A 170 21.04 5.02 1.61
CA GLU A 170 20.73 6.38 1.18
C GLU A 170 21.93 7.30 1.37
N ILE A 171 22.00 8.38 0.56
CA ILE A 171 23.02 9.43 0.75
C ILE A 171 22.44 10.50 1.65
N VAL A 172 23.18 10.83 2.72
CA VAL A 172 22.83 11.86 3.67
C VAL A 172 23.79 13.02 3.53
N ASP A 173 23.24 14.22 3.35
CA ASP A 173 24.00 15.47 3.43
C ASP A 173 24.00 15.97 4.87
N THR A 174 25.16 15.98 5.50
CA THR A 174 25.33 16.43 6.90
C THR A 174 25.40 17.93 7.07
N GLY A 175 25.42 18.71 5.97
CA GLY A 175 25.60 20.17 6.01
C GLY A 175 27.01 20.63 6.35
N SER A 176 28.00 19.73 6.50
CA SER A 176 29.37 20.07 6.77
C SER A 176 29.98 20.90 5.62
N THR A 177 30.92 21.78 5.90
CA THR A 177 31.61 22.61 4.90
C THR A 177 32.55 21.79 4.01
N THR A 178 33.03 20.65 4.52
CA THR A 178 33.90 19.70 3.81
C THR A 178 33.44 18.29 4.06
N ASN A 179 33.55 17.41 3.05
CA ASN A 179 33.15 16.00 3.19
C ASN A 179 31.75 15.83 3.82
N ARG A 180 30.77 16.48 3.19
CA ARG A 180 29.40 16.58 3.74
C ARG A 180 28.53 15.36 3.49
N TYR A 181 28.87 14.49 2.56
CA TYR A 181 28.07 13.36 2.13
C TYR A 181 28.52 12.07 2.79
N ARG A 182 27.55 11.30 3.26
CA ARG A 182 27.74 9.95 3.82
C ARG A 182 26.69 9.01 3.25
N ILE A 183 27.00 7.73 3.18
CA ILE A 183 25.98 6.70 3.00
C ILE A 183 25.46 6.32 4.38
N GLN A 184 24.15 6.34 4.56
CA GLN A 184 23.46 5.71 5.68
C GLN A 184 22.89 4.38 5.20
N LEU A 185 23.10 3.33 6.01
CA LEU A 185 22.55 2.00 5.82
C LEU A 185 21.52 1.75 6.92
N ILE A 186 20.34 1.27 6.54
CA ILE A 186 19.25 0.95 7.42
C ILE A 186 18.87 -0.51 7.18
N GLY A 187 18.95 -1.35 8.21
CA GLY A 187 18.56 -2.75 8.18
C GLY A 187 17.12 -2.98 8.62
N GLU A 188 16.75 -4.23 8.80
CA GLU A 188 15.50 -4.63 9.43
C GLU A 188 15.64 -4.69 10.95
N THR A 189 14.51 -4.71 11.68
CA THR A 189 14.50 -4.87 13.15
C THR A 189 14.83 -6.30 13.55
N GLY A 190 15.40 -6.46 14.75
CA GLY A 190 15.68 -7.76 15.35
C GLY A 190 17.17 -8.10 15.39
N SER A 191 17.62 -8.76 16.43
CA SER A 191 19.03 -9.06 16.70
C SER A 191 19.69 -9.90 15.60
N GLU A 192 18.96 -10.85 15.00
CA GLU A 192 19.45 -11.67 13.88
C GLU A 192 19.48 -10.92 12.54
N LYS A 193 19.02 -9.67 12.51
CA LYS A 193 19.12 -8.76 11.36
C LYS A 193 20.30 -7.80 11.49
N ALA A 194 21.12 -7.95 12.52
CA ALA A 194 22.40 -7.23 12.63
C ALA A 194 23.26 -7.52 11.40
N PHE A 195 23.96 -6.50 10.90
CA PHE A 195 24.80 -6.64 9.72
C PHE A 195 26.14 -5.93 9.86
N SER A 196 27.12 -6.41 9.11
CA SER A 196 28.37 -5.70 8.86
C SER A 196 28.63 -5.61 7.36
N LEU A 197 29.13 -4.46 6.92
CA LEU A 197 29.50 -4.24 5.53
C LEU A 197 30.98 -3.87 5.48
N THR A 198 31.77 -4.69 4.82
CA THR A 198 33.18 -4.46 4.58
C THR A 198 33.45 -4.19 3.11
N SER A 199 34.48 -3.39 2.81
CA SER A 199 34.83 -3.04 1.44
C SER A 199 36.20 -3.61 1.08
N SER A 200 36.37 -4.03 -0.15
CA SER A 200 37.67 -4.36 -0.73
C SER A 200 38.59 -3.12 -0.91
N ASP A 201 37.99 -1.91 -0.84
CA ASP A 201 38.68 -0.65 -0.95
C ASP A 201 38.66 0.10 0.40
N SER A 202 39.84 0.52 0.87
CA SER A 202 39.96 1.25 2.13
C SER A 202 39.47 2.69 2.08
N ALA A 203 39.17 3.25 0.90
CA ALA A 203 38.63 4.60 0.75
C ALA A 203 37.18 4.70 1.29
N ILE A 204 36.42 3.58 1.34
CA ILE A 204 35.11 3.54 1.93
C ILE A 204 35.06 2.51 3.05
N SER A 205 34.53 2.92 4.20
CA SER A 205 34.35 2.09 5.38
C SER A 205 33.03 2.40 6.04
N PHE A 206 32.44 1.44 6.75
CA PHE A 206 31.17 1.58 7.43
C PHE A 206 31.32 1.30 8.93
N SER A 207 30.60 2.06 9.75
CA SER A 207 30.53 1.88 11.19
C SER A 207 29.08 1.89 11.67
N SER A 208 28.75 1.00 12.61
CA SER A 208 27.42 0.98 13.24
C SER A 208 27.25 2.17 14.17
N VAL A 209 26.13 2.88 14.04
CA VAL A 209 25.70 3.98 14.92
C VAL A 209 24.50 3.60 15.79
N GLN A 210 23.77 2.56 15.39
CA GLN A 210 22.69 1.93 16.15
C GLN A 210 22.73 0.43 15.88
N SER A 211 22.68 -0.36 16.97
CA SER A 211 22.66 -1.81 16.86
C SER A 211 21.22 -2.34 16.70
N ALA A 212 21.07 -3.39 15.92
CA ALA A 212 19.82 -4.16 15.88
C ALA A 212 19.54 -4.80 17.22
N SER A 213 18.27 -4.84 17.62
CA SER A 213 17.82 -5.50 18.82
C SER A 213 16.40 -6.05 18.71
N ASP A 214 16.09 -7.07 19.50
CA ASP A 214 14.75 -7.64 19.58
C ASP A 214 13.89 -6.85 20.58
N ALA A 215 12.57 -6.88 20.38
CA ALA A 215 11.62 -6.48 21.38
C ALA A 215 11.60 -7.49 22.54
N GLN A 216 11.51 -6.98 23.76
CA GLN A 216 11.38 -7.78 24.98
C GLN A 216 10.17 -7.32 25.77
N LEU A 217 9.25 -8.22 26.02
CA LEU A 217 8.02 -7.91 26.75
C LEU A 217 7.66 -9.08 27.67
N ASN A 218 6.99 -8.74 28.77
CA ASN A 218 6.38 -9.73 29.66
C ASN A 218 4.86 -9.59 29.56
N VAL A 219 4.17 -10.70 29.37
CA VAL A 219 2.70 -10.75 29.34
C VAL A 219 2.24 -11.78 30.37
N ASN A 220 1.50 -11.33 31.36
CA ASN A 220 0.95 -12.15 32.43
C ASN A 220 2.04 -13.01 33.18
N GLY A 221 3.25 -12.46 33.30
CA GLY A 221 4.38 -13.14 33.96
C GLY A 221 5.23 -14.03 33.05
N ILE A 222 4.93 -14.08 31.74
CA ILE A 222 5.70 -14.84 30.75
C ILE A 222 6.51 -13.87 29.88
N ASP A 223 7.80 -14.12 29.73
CA ASP A 223 8.70 -13.32 28.91
C ASP A 223 8.66 -13.78 27.46
N PHE A 224 8.60 -12.78 26.56
CA PHE A 224 8.62 -12.98 25.12
C PHE A 224 9.70 -12.10 24.48
N ILE A 225 10.37 -12.67 23.47
CA ILE A 225 11.35 -11.98 22.63
C ILE A 225 10.87 -12.07 21.19
N ARG A 226 10.80 -10.92 20.49
CA ARG A 226 10.32 -10.84 19.10
C ARG A 226 11.20 -9.88 18.29
N SER A 227 11.47 -10.23 17.06
CA SER A 227 12.28 -9.40 16.14
C SER A 227 11.52 -8.19 15.58
N SER A 228 10.22 -8.10 15.83
CA SER A 228 9.32 -7.04 15.33
C SER A 228 8.61 -6.35 16.49
N ASN A 229 8.22 -5.09 16.26
CA ASN A 229 7.35 -4.34 17.16
C ASN A 229 5.85 -4.60 16.94
N VAL A 230 5.48 -5.28 15.84
CA VAL A 230 4.12 -5.79 15.63
C VAL A 230 4.09 -7.26 15.99
N ILE A 231 3.31 -7.60 17.03
CA ILE A 231 3.30 -8.91 17.68
C ILE A 231 1.85 -9.41 17.73
N ASP A 232 1.56 -10.51 17.08
CA ASP A 232 0.21 -11.07 16.91
C ASP A 232 0.05 -12.50 17.46
N ASP A 233 1.11 -13.05 18.03
CA ASP A 233 1.22 -14.45 18.47
C ASP A 233 1.28 -14.63 20.00
N VAL A 234 1.24 -13.56 20.79
CA VAL A 234 1.36 -13.60 22.25
C VAL A 234 -0.01 -13.69 22.94
N LEU A 235 -1.00 -13.00 22.40
CA LEU A 235 -2.38 -13.04 22.88
C LEU A 235 -3.30 -13.46 21.74
N THR A 236 -4.07 -14.52 21.93
CA THR A 236 -4.97 -15.04 20.89
C THR A 236 -5.93 -13.97 20.39
N GLY A 237 -5.88 -13.69 19.09
CA GLY A 237 -6.75 -12.71 18.44
C GLY A 237 -6.48 -11.25 18.79
N VAL A 238 -5.29 -10.94 19.32
CA VAL A 238 -4.85 -9.57 19.61
C VAL A 238 -3.50 -9.31 18.94
N SER A 239 -3.41 -8.22 18.20
CA SER A 239 -2.14 -7.71 17.67
C SER A 239 -1.69 -6.53 18.52
N LEU A 240 -0.48 -6.61 19.05
CA LEU A 240 0.18 -5.55 19.80
C LEU A 240 1.13 -4.80 18.88
N THR A 241 1.11 -3.46 18.93
CA THR A 241 2.12 -2.62 18.27
C THR A 241 2.87 -1.83 19.32
N LEU A 242 4.16 -2.12 19.49
CA LEU A 242 5.03 -1.52 20.48
C LEU A 242 5.60 -0.20 19.96
N ASN A 243 5.52 0.88 20.74
CA ASN A 243 6.05 2.21 20.38
C ASN A 243 7.26 2.59 21.27
N THR A 244 7.18 2.27 22.56
CA THR A 244 8.26 2.52 23.54
C THR A 244 8.14 1.54 24.70
N ALA A 245 9.13 1.52 25.58
CA ALA A 245 9.03 0.78 26.84
C ALA A 245 7.90 1.30 27.72
N THR A 246 7.29 0.41 28.52
CA THR A 246 6.28 0.80 29.52
C THR A 246 6.93 1.35 30.78
N ASP A 247 6.21 2.24 31.48
CA ASP A 247 6.54 2.59 32.85
C ASP A 247 5.94 1.55 33.78
N GLY A 248 6.77 0.56 34.18
CA GLY A 248 6.31 -0.61 34.91
C GLY A 248 5.35 -1.49 34.12
N THR A 249 4.26 -1.92 34.75
CA THR A 249 3.26 -2.81 34.16
C THR A 249 2.04 -2.02 33.68
N ALA A 250 1.70 -2.17 32.40
CA ALA A 250 0.47 -1.65 31.83
C ALA A 250 -0.64 -2.72 31.88
N ASN A 251 -1.89 -2.28 31.95
CA ASN A 251 -3.05 -3.15 31.88
C ASN A 251 -3.72 -3.02 30.51
N LEU A 252 -3.92 -4.14 29.84
CA LEU A 252 -4.68 -4.27 28.59
C LEU A 252 -5.99 -5.00 28.90
N ASN A 253 -7.11 -4.30 28.76
CA ASN A 253 -8.45 -4.86 28.95
C ASN A 253 -9.12 -5.10 27.60
N ILE A 254 -9.68 -6.29 27.42
CA ILE A 254 -10.42 -6.74 26.25
C ILE A 254 -11.86 -7.03 26.71
N SER A 255 -12.84 -6.32 26.18
CA SER A 255 -14.23 -6.42 26.61
C SER A 255 -15.22 -6.52 25.42
#